data_acbbdfe6020d9175c499165cd1395262
#
_entry.id   acbbdfe6020d9175c499165cd1395262
#
_cell.length_a   1.000
_cell.length_b   1.000
_cell.length_c   1.000
_cell.angle_alpha   90.00
_cell.angle_beta   90.00
_cell.angle_gamma   90.00
#
_symmetry.space_group_name_H-M   'P 1'
#
loop_
_entity.id
_entity.type
_entity.pdbx_description
1 polymer ?
#
loop_
_entity_poly.entity_id
_entity_poly.type
_entity_poly.pdbx_seq_one_letter_code
_entity_poly.pdbx_strand_id
1 'polypeptide(L)'
;MSTVILDTITGKSTATTITIGSTPVVSASANSMTIRGEGTAQTSIQQGLAKAWINFTGVTTTAARDSVNISGLTDVATAKTTVSYTNNMGNTNYTGSYFQSGSTEQLITSFNNHYTGAFGARTTGSCGVHSYAGTSAADVADNDVLIFGDLA
;
A
#
# COMPACT_ATOMS: atom_id res chain seq x y z
N MET A 1 35.87 7.89 24.75
CA MET A 1 34.51 7.83 24.15
C MET A 1 33.53 7.84 25.32
N SER A 2 32.62 8.77 25.38
CA SER A 2 31.62 8.83 26.46
C SER A 2 30.34 8.18 26.01
N THR A 3 29.83 7.25 26.79
CA THR A 3 28.57 6.55 26.54
C THR A 3 27.55 7.03 27.56
N VAL A 4 26.36 7.42 27.10
CA VAL A 4 25.21 7.71 27.97
C VAL A 4 24.24 6.54 27.84
N ILE A 5 23.98 5.88 28.96
CA ILE A 5 23.00 4.79 29.04
C ILE A 5 21.79 5.36 29.81
N LEU A 6 20.64 5.39 29.15
CA LEU A 6 19.39 5.89 29.72
C LEU A 6 18.28 4.88 29.49
N ASP A 7 17.52 4.57 30.54
CA ASP A 7 16.30 3.74 30.40
C ASP A 7 15.16 4.54 29.76
N THR A 8 15.17 5.86 29.94
CA THR A 8 14.14 6.75 29.42
C THR A 8 14.72 8.11 29.11
N ILE A 9 14.37 8.66 27.97
CA ILE A 9 14.62 10.07 27.62
C ILE A 9 13.26 10.78 27.65
N THR A 10 13.05 11.61 28.66
CA THR A 10 11.82 12.41 28.78
C THR A 10 12.11 13.82 28.26
N GLY A 11 11.41 14.24 27.22
CA GLY A 11 11.46 15.61 26.75
C GLY A 11 10.80 16.57 27.75
N LYS A 12 11.25 17.82 27.78
CA LYS A 12 10.56 18.90 28.51
C LYS A 12 9.15 19.03 27.94
N SER A 13 8.18 19.44 28.74
CA SER A 13 6.73 19.41 28.48
C SER A 13 6.24 19.94 27.11
N THR A 14 7.09 20.60 26.36
CA THR A 14 6.82 21.11 25.01
C THR A 14 7.77 20.55 23.94
N ALA A 15 8.75 19.73 24.31
CA ALA A 15 9.69 19.15 23.35
C ALA A 15 9.10 17.86 22.76
N THR A 16 8.79 17.89 21.48
CA THR A 16 8.23 16.77 20.71
C THR A 16 9.27 16.05 19.88
N THR A 17 10.53 16.45 19.96
CA THR A 17 11.60 15.96 19.09
C THR A 17 12.86 15.65 19.89
N ILE A 18 13.44 14.47 19.66
CA ILE A 18 14.79 14.12 20.07
C ILE A 18 15.72 14.49 18.91
N THR A 19 16.69 15.37 19.22
CA THR A 19 17.66 15.81 18.22
C THR A 19 19.02 15.26 18.58
N ILE A 20 19.68 14.58 17.66
CA ILE A 20 21.06 14.14 17.78
C ILE A 20 21.88 14.96 16.79
N GLY A 21 22.72 15.83 17.31
CA GLY A 21 23.37 16.87 16.49
C GLY A 21 22.33 17.89 16.01
N SER A 22 22.26 18.14 14.71
CA SER A 22 21.23 18.96 14.08
C SER A 22 20.10 18.16 13.42
N THR A 23 20.09 16.83 13.61
CA THR A 23 19.15 15.93 12.94
C THR A 23 18.08 15.43 13.91
N PRO A 24 16.79 15.69 13.67
CA PRO A 24 15.71 15.08 14.44
C PRO A 24 15.70 13.57 14.24
N VAL A 25 15.72 12.79 15.32
CA VAL A 25 15.73 11.32 15.26
C VAL A 25 14.33 10.74 15.39
N VAL A 26 13.47 11.37 16.18
CA VAL A 26 12.08 10.96 16.37
C VAL A 26 11.21 12.19 16.56
N SER A 27 10.07 12.20 15.90
CA SER A 27 9.03 13.20 16.17
C SER A 27 7.89 12.57 16.97
N ALA A 28 7.46 13.22 18.03
CA ALA A 28 6.42 12.74 18.94
C ALA A 28 5.00 12.89 18.40
N SER A 29 4.79 13.60 17.31
CA SER A 29 3.48 13.61 16.67
C SER A 29 3.36 12.45 15.70
N ALA A 30 2.33 11.65 15.86
CA ALA A 30 2.12 10.37 15.18
C ALA A 30 2.15 10.44 13.63
N ASN A 31 2.07 11.62 13.04
CA ASN A 31 2.00 11.81 11.60
C ASN A 31 3.22 12.53 11.00
N SER A 32 4.34 12.63 11.71
CA SER A 32 5.42 13.50 11.30
C SER A 32 6.80 12.85 11.15
N MET A 33 6.87 11.56 10.91
CA MET A 33 8.12 11.00 10.42
C MET A 33 8.35 11.50 8.98
N THR A 34 9.22 12.48 8.86
CA THR A 34 9.61 13.04 7.56
C THR A 34 11.09 12.85 7.32
N ILE A 35 11.45 12.67 6.05
CA ILE A 35 12.84 12.73 5.60
C ILE A 35 13.03 14.08 4.90
N ARG A 36 14.12 14.77 5.24
CA ARG A 36 14.54 15.96 4.51
C ARG A 36 15.43 15.52 3.34
N GLY A 37 15.11 16.00 2.15
CA GLY A 37 16.00 15.93 1.00
C GLY A 37 17.15 16.94 1.11
N GLU A 38 17.87 17.18 0.03
CA GLU A 38 19.01 18.14 0.00
C GLU A 38 18.59 19.60 0.19
N GLY A 39 17.32 19.92 0.15
CA GLY A 39 16.78 21.27 0.36
C GLY A 39 16.00 21.40 1.67
N THR A 40 15.05 22.32 1.69
CA THR A 40 14.14 22.55 2.82
C THR A 40 12.87 21.70 2.73
N ALA A 41 12.60 21.09 1.58
CA ALA A 41 11.44 20.23 1.37
C ALA A 41 11.55 18.94 2.21
N GLN A 42 10.43 18.53 2.77
CA GLN A 42 10.32 17.32 3.59
C GLN A 42 9.33 16.37 2.94
N THR A 43 9.64 15.07 2.98
CA THR A 43 8.75 14.01 2.53
C THR A 43 8.30 13.17 3.72
N SER A 44 7.01 12.95 3.84
CA SER A 44 6.46 12.04 4.85
C SER A 44 6.85 10.60 4.51
N ILE A 45 7.56 9.95 5.43
CA ILE A 45 7.86 8.51 5.30
C ILE A 45 6.56 7.72 5.30
N GLN A 46 5.61 8.11 6.13
CA GLN A 46 4.33 7.43 6.24
C GLN A 46 3.57 7.42 4.91
N GLN A 47 3.56 8.53 4.18
CA GLN A 47 2.90 8.58 2.86
C GLN A 47 3.68 7.82 1.78
N GLY A 48 5.00 7.74 1.91
CA GLY A 48 5.86 7.00 1.00
C GLY A 48 5.81 5.47 1.15
N LEU A 49 5.30 4.95 2.27
CA LEU A 49 5.19 3.52 2.51
C LEU A 49 3.90 2.95 1.94
N ALA A 50 3.99 1.75 1.37
CA ALA A 50 2.80 0.99 1.01
C ALA A 50 1.95 0.70 2.26
N LYS A 51 0.64 0.88 2.16
CA LYS A 51 -0.33 0.64 3.24
C LYS A 51 -0.96 -0.75 3.16
N ALA A 52 -0.96 -1.31 1.98
CA ALA A 52 -1.36 -2.68 1.73
C ALA A 52 -0.61 -3.20 0.51
N TRP A 53 -0.31 -4.48 0.50
CA TRP A 53 0.17 -5.17 -0.68
C TRP A 53 -0.21 -6.63 -0.64
N ILE A 54 -0.30 -7.26 -1.80
CA ILE A 54 -0.57 -8.68 -1.93
C ILE A 54 0.03 -9.23 -3.21
N ASN A 55 0.62 -10.43 -3.10
CA ASN A 55 0.87 -11.33 -4.21
C ASN A 55 -0.14 -12.48 -4.17
N PHE A 56 -0.81 -12.75 -5.29
CA PHE A 56 -1.84 -13.79 -5.35
C PHE A 56 -1.92 -14.47 -6.72
N THR A 57 -2.51 -15.67 -6.74
CA THR A 57 -2.89 -16.36 -7.98
C THR A 57 -4.35 -16.11 -8.29
N GLY A 58 -4.65 -15.87 -9.57
CA GLY A 58 -6.01 -15.77 -10.08
C GLY A 58 -6.49 -17.03 -10.82
N VAL A 59 -5.59 -18.00 -11.09
CA VAL A 59 -5.93 -19.20 -11.83
C VAL A 59 -6.44 -20.31 -10.90
N THR A 60 -7.39 -21.10 -11.38
CA THR A 60 -8.04 -22.23 -10.69
C THR A 60 -8.81 -21.81 -9.43
N THR A 61 -8.13 -21.42 -8.39
CA THR A 61 -8.71 -20.87 -7.16
C THR A 61 -7.94 -19.63 -6.78
N THR A 62 -8.62 -18.49 -6.73
CA THR A 62 -8.00 -17.22 -6.33
C THR A 62 -7.51 -17.31 -4.88
N ALA A 63 -6.20 -17.19 -4.68
CA ALA A 63 -5.57 -17.37 -3.37
C ALA A 63 -4.37 -16.46 -3.18
N ALA A 64 -4.27 -15.86 -2.01
CA ALA A 64 -3.10 -15.10 -1.60
C ALA A 64 -1.90 -16.03 -1.38
N ARG A 65 -0.72 -15.57 -1.80
CA ARG A 65 0.57 -16.19 -1.48
C ARG A 65 1.22 -15.49 -0.31
N ASP A 66 1.23 -14.16 -0.32
CA ASP A 66 1.72 -13.33 0.77
C ASP A 66 1.08 -11.94 0.71
N SER A 67 0.97 -11.26 1.86
CA SER A 67 0.28 -9.97 1.92
C SER A 67 0.55 -9.18 3.20
N VAL A 68 0.33 -7.87 3.13
CA VAL A 68 0.27 -6.96 4.28
C VAL A 68 -1.03 -6.17 4.22
N ASN A 69 -1.75 -6.09 5.33
CA ASN A 69 -3.02 -5.37 5.52
C ASN A 69 -4.13 -5.86 4.56
N ILE A 70 -4.16 -7.13 4.23
CA ILE A 70 -5.20 -7.75 3.41
C ILE A 70 -6.00 -8.73 4.28
N SER A 71 -7.31 -8.61 4.25
CA SER A 71 -8.23 -9.52 4.95
C SER A 71 -8.75 -10.65 4.06
N GLY A 72 -8.73 -10.47 2.74
CA GLY A 72 -9.18 -11.51 1.82
C GLY A 72 -9.24 -11.09 0.36
N LEU A 73 -9.46 -12.09 -0.47
CA LEU A 73 -9.72 -11.97 -1.89
C LEU A 73 -11.12 -12.49 -2.20
N THR A 74 -11.81 -11.86 -3.13
CA THR A 74 -13.06 -12.34 -3.68
C THR A 74 -12.92 -12.43 -5.21
N ASP A 75 -12.99 -13.64 -5.72
CA ASP A 75 -13.13 -13.89 -7.15
C ASP A 75 -14.56 -13.50 -7.56
N VAL A 76 -14.68 -12.47 -8.38
CA VAL A 76 -15.97 -11.92 -8.79
C VAL A 76 -16.40 -12.49 -10.14
N ALA A 77 -15.46 -12.67 -11.04
CA ALA A 77 -15.63 -13.25 -12.37
C ALA A 77 -14.24 -13.40 -13.02
N THR A 78 -14.20 -14.07 -14.17
CA THR A 78 -12.95 -14.17 -14.96
C THR A 78 -12.23 -12.83 -15.02
N ALA A 79 -10.97 -12.83 -14.66
CA ALA A 79 -10.09 -11.65 -14.61
C ALA A 79 -10.44 -10.58 -13.57
N LYS A 80 -11.41 -10.80 -12.70
CA LYS A 80 -11.92 -9.78 -11.76
C LYS A 80 -11.80 -10.24 -10.32
N THR A 81 -10.91 -9.64 -9.58
CA THR A 81 -10.68 -9.94 -8.17
C THR A 81 -10.87 -8.69 -7.31
N THR A 82 -11.65 -8.79 -6.25
CA THR A 82 -11.70 -7.78 -5.19
C THR A 82 -10.68 -8.10 -4.11
N VAL A 83 -9.87 -7.12 -3.77
CA VAL A 83 -8.88 -7.16 -2.68
C VAL A 83 -9.43 -6.38 -1.50
N SER A 84 -9.66 -7.03 -0.38
CA SER A 84 -10.22 -6.44 0.85
C SER A 84 -9.13 -6.18 1.88
N TYR A 85 -9.21 -5.04 2.58
CA TYR A 85 -8.21 -4.63 3.58
C TYR A 85 -8.60 -5.07 4.98
N THR A 86 -7.62 -5.35 5.83
CA THR A 86 -7.81 -5.57 7.27
C THR A 86 -8.07 -4.25 7.99
N ASN A 87 -7.23 -3.25 7.71
CA ASN A 87 -7.40 -1.90 8.22
C ASN A 87 -7.77 -0.99 7.05
N ASN A 88 -8.87 -0.28 7.19
CA ASN A 88 -9.41 0.56 6.14
C ASN A 88 -8.47 1.73 5.80
N MET A 89 -8.56 2.20 4.56
CA MET A 89 -8.00 3.49 4.17
C MET A 89 -8.84 4.62 4.75
N GLY A 90 -8.23 5.74 5.07
CA GLY A 90 -8.89 6.91 5.63
C GLY A 90 -9.91 7.56 4.68
N ASN A 91 -9.71 7.38 3.39
CA ASN A 91 -10.62 7.85 2.34
C ASN A 91 -10.40 7.04 1.05
N THR A 92 -11.13 7.37 -0.01
CA THR A 92 -11.04 6.68 -1.31
C THR A 92 -10.02 7.30 -2.29
N ASN A 93 -9.24 8.32 -1.84
CA ASN A 93 -8.27 9.02 -2.69
C ASN A 93 -6.88 8.36 -2.69
N TYR A 94 -6.77 7.14 -2.19
CA TYR A 94 -5.54 6.37 -2.28
C TYR A 94 -5.22 5.97 -3.73
N THR A 95 -3.96 5.67 -4.00
CA THR A 95 -3.51 5.17 -5.30
C THR A 95 -2.91 3.78 -5.16
N GLY A 96 -2.76 3.08 -6.27
CA GLY A 96 -2.13 1.78 -6.28
C GLY A 96 -1.53 1.44 -7.63
N SER A 97 -0.68 0.45 -7.60
CA SER A 97 -0.12 -0.20 -8.77
C SER A 97 -0.54 -1.67 -8.79
N TYR A 98 -0.82 -2.17 -9.97
CA TYR A 98 -1.11 -3.57 -10.19
C TYR A 98 -0.16 -4.09 -11.26
N PHE A 99 0.51 -5.18 -10.97
CA PHE A 99 1.40 -5.89 -11.87
C PHE A 99 0.93 -7.32 -12.00
N GLN A 100 1.19 -7.92 -13.15
CA GLN A 100 0.93 -9.33 -13.36
C GLN A 100 2.06 -9.94 -14.19
N SER A 101 2.31 -11.25 -14.00
CA SER A 101 3.25 -12.01 -14.79
C SER A 101 2.68 -13.39 -15.13
N GLY A 102 3.31 -14.12 -16.04
CA GLY A 102 2.91 -15.50 -16.35
C GLY A 102 2.11 -15.66 -17.64
N SER A 103 2.04 -14.64 -18.50
CA SER A 103 1.60 -14.82 -19.89
C SER A 103 2.70 -14.45 -20.88
N THR A 104 2.64 -15.07 -22.06
CA THR A 104 3.60 -14.83 -23.16
C THR A 104 3.32 -13.54 -23.92
N GLU A 105 2.31 -12.78 -23.57
CA GLU A 105 1.83 -11.60 -24.28
C GLU A 105 1.80 -10.36 -23.42
N GLN A 106 1.72 -9.18 -24.06
CA GLN A 106 1.65 -7.89 -23.38
C GLN A 106 0.50 -7.85 -22.36
N LEU A 107 0.86 -7.57 -21.13
CA LEU A 107 -0.05 -7.54 -20.00
C LEU A 107 -0.59 -6.12 -19.84
N ILE A 108 -1.88 -5.95 -20.00
CA ILE A 108 -2.59 -4.73 -19.65
C ILE A 108 -3.22 -4.94 -18.29
N THR A 109 -2.75 -4.20 -17.32
CA THR A 109 -3.29 -4.25 -15.96
C THR A 109 -4.20 -3.06 -15.71
N SER A 110 -5.31 -3.26 -15.05
CA SER A 110 -6.16 -2.17 -14.60
C SER A 110 -6.39 -2.25 -13.10
N PHE A 111 -5.84 -1.25 -12.41
CA PHE A 111 -6.15 -1.00 -11.02
C PHE A 111 -7.41 -0.13 -10.97
N ASN A 112 -8.44 -0.63 -10.29
CA ASN A 112 -9.71 0.07 -10.17
C ASN A 112 -10.38 0.35 -11.52
N ASN A 113 -10.90 -0.70 -12.15
CA ASN A 113 -11.49 -0.63 -13.48
C ASN A 113 -12.62 0.42 -13.59
N HIS A 114 -12.41 1.38 -14.46
CA HIS A 114 -13.40 2.40 -14.85
C HIS A 114 -14.42 1.88 -15.88
N TYR A 115 -14.48 0.59 -16.19
CA TYR A 115 -15.40 0.07 -17.18
C TYR A 115 -16.76 -0.25 -16.55
N THR A 116 -17.75 0.54 -16.88
CA THR A 116 -19.21 0.40 -16.70
C THR A 116 -19.68 -0.79 -15.85
N GLY A 117 -19.90 -0.56 -14.56
CA GLY A 117 -20.49 -1.55 -13.67
C GLY A 117 -19.91 -1.47 -12.25
N ALA A 118 -20.64 -1.98 -11.29
CA ALA A 118 -20.33 -1.90 -9.85
C ALA A 118 -19.06 -2.66 -9.40
N PHE A 119 -18.28 -3.23 -10.33
CA PHE A 119 -17.04 -3.93 -10.00
C PHE A 119 -15.85 -2.97 -9.94
N GLY A 120 -15.10 -3.05 -8.88
CA GLY A 120 -13.78 -2.42 -8.76
C GLY A 120 -13.76 -0.98 -8.30
N ALA A 121 -14.89 -0.40 -7.89
CA ALA A 121 -14.86 0.91 -7.24
C ALA A 121 -13.98 0.85 -5.99
N ARG A 122 -13.04 1.80 -5.86
CA ARG A 122 -12.29 1.97 -4.63
C ARG A 122 -13.23 2.34 -3.50
N THR A 123 -13.19 1.57 -2.43
CA THR A 123 -13.84 1.89 -1.16
C THR A 123 -12.74 2.09 -0.11
N THR A 124 -13.08 2.53 1.07
CA THR A 124 -12.09 2.56 2.15
C THR A 124 -11.62 1.15 2.54
N GLY A 125 -12.44 0.13 2.37
CA GLY A 125 -12.16 -1.26 2.76
C GLY A 125 -11.67 -2.17 1.65
N SER A 126 -11.68 -1.75 0.37
CA SER A 126 -11.32 -2.63 -0.74
C SER A 126 -11.00 -1.90 -2.04
N CYS A 127 -10.35 -2.61 -2.95
CA CYS A 127 -10.20 -2.23 -4.34
C CYS A 127 -10.44 -3.43 -5.27
N GLY A 128 -10.77 -3.16 -6.53
CA GLY A 128 -10.85 -4.17 -7.57
C GLY A 128 -9.63 -4.14 -8.48
N VAL A 129 -9.21 -5.29 -8.95
CA VAL A 129 -8.20 -5.44 -10.00
C VAL A 129 -8.76 -6.25 -11.15
N HIS A 130 -8.31 -5.92 -12.36
CA HIS A 130 -8.74 -6.58 -13.58
C HIS A 130 -7.53 -7.02 -14.38
N SER A 131 -7.39 -8.29 -14.62
CA SER A 131 -6.28 -8.92 -15.33
C SER A 131 -6.61 -9.17 -16.80
N TYR A 132 -5.59 -9.11 -17.64
CA TYR A 132 -5.72 -9.38 -19.07
C TYR A 132 -4.53 -10.21 -19.56
N ALA A 133 -4.79 -11.11 -20.49
CA ALA A 133 -3.78 -11.74 -21.33
C ALA A 133 -3.93 -11.17 -22.75
N GLY A 134 -2.95 -10.36 -23.15
CA GLY A 134 -3.09 -9.57 -24.39
C GLY A 134 -4.29 -8.62 -24.32
N THR A 135 -5.24 -8.75 -25.25
CA THR A 135 -6.47 -7.94 -25.31
C THR A 135 -7.68 -8.58 -24.64
N SER A 136 -7.54 -9.79 -24.11
CA SER A 136 -8.64 -10.56 -23.52
C SER A 136 -8.56 -10.60 -22.02
N ALA A 137 -9.70 -10.44 -21.35
CA ALA A 137 -9.83 -10.64 -19.91
C ALA A 137 -9.52 -12.11 -19.56
N ALA A 138 -8.58 -12.35 -18.67
CA ALA A 138 -8.14 -13.69 -18.30
C ALA A 138 -7.62 -13.73 -16.85
N ASP A 139 -7.84 -14.86 -16.20
CA ASP A 139 -7.18 -15.16 -14.93
C ASP A 139 -5.70 -15.43 -15.17
N VAL A 140 -4.85 -14.82 -14.38
CA VAL A 140 -3.40 -14.99 -14.50
C VAL A 140 -2.79 -15.54 -13.22
N ALA A 141 -1.66 -16.22 -13.37
CA ALA A 141 -1.05 -16.95 -12.26
C ALA A 141 -0.42 -16.00 -11.21
N ASP A 142 0.18 -14.92 -11.65
CA ASP A 142 0.89 -14.01 -10.76
C ASP A 142 0.30 -12.61 -10.85
N ASN A 143 -0.16 -12.13 -9.71
CA ASN A 143 -0.77 -10.81 -9.55
C ASN A 143 -0.17 -10.13 -8.33
N ASP A 144 0.33 -8.91 -8.50
CA ASP A 144 0.92 -8.08 -7.45
C ASP A 144 0.19 -6.76 -7.37
N VAL A 145 -0.28 -6.42 -6.18
CA VAL A 145 -0.97 -5.15 -5.90
C VAL A 145 -0.23 -4.40 -4.80
N LEU A 146 0.06 -3.12 -5.04
CA LEU A 146 0.60 -2.20 -4.05
C LEU A 146 -0.36 -1.01 -3.89
N ILE A 147 -0.59 -0.61 -2.64
CA ILE A 147 -1.51 0.49 -2.30
C ILE A 147 -0.78 1.52 -1.45
N PHE A 148 -0.93 2.79 -1.84
CA PHE A 148 -0.38 3.96 -1.15
C PHE A 148 -1.50 4.92 -0.81
N GLY A 149 -1.50 5.47 0.40
CA GLY A 149 -2.51 6.38 0.90
C GLY A 149 -2.38 6.56 2.41
N ASP A 150 -3.46 6.95 3.06
CA ASP A 150 -3.53 7.07 4.51
C ASP A 150 -4.47 6.00 5.05
N LEU A 151 -4.07 5.34 6.14
CA LEU A 151 -4.95 4.47 6.91
C LEU A 151 -5.93 5.30 7.75
N ALA A 152 -7.11 4.73 8.04
CA ALA A 152 -8.13 5.35 8.89
C ALA A 152 -7.66 5.50 10.34
#